data_e6fd9a5df31fa4530e20df5c02bc888b
#
_entry.id   e6fd9a5df31fa4530e20df5c02bc888b
#
_cell.length_a   1.000
_cell.length_b   1.000
_cell.length_c   1.000
_cell.angle_alpha   90.00
_cell.angle_beta   90.00
_cell.angle_gamma   90.00
#
_symmetry.space_group_name_H-M   'P 1'
#
loop_
_entity.id
_entity.type
_entity.pdbx_description
1 polymer ?
#
loop_
_entity_poly.entity_id
_entity_poly.type
_entity_poly.pdbx_seq_one_letter_code
_entity_poly.pdbx_strand_id
1 'polypeptide(L)'
;MTCFNDVDEQKCIEKLAEFAQSHQQMPAYIGSVGMFSDTKTVFASPIMNDSMYRFQRELCEHLKGFDAAGYEWYRPNRWVPHCTLALTKDDDEEVFYKASNLILHEFKKMSGKFVSIGLVKISFPVEEIYTAELGN
;
A
#
# COMPACT_ATOMS: atom_id res chain seq x y z
N MET A 1 -1.60 3.31 0.58
CA MET A 1 -2.65 3.93 1.39
C MET A 1 -3.02 5.31 0.90
N THR A 2 -2.07 6.09 0.43
CA THR A 2 -2.29 7.35 -0.32
C THR A 2 -1.12 7.56 -1.26
N CYS A 3 -1.26 8.46 -2.24
CA CYS A 3 -0.25 8.73 -3.25
C CYS A 3 -0.24 10.23 -3.57
N PHE A 4 0.94 10.77 -3.84
CA PHE A 4 1.16 12.19 -4.16
C PHE A 4 2.04 12.29 -5.40
N ASN A 5 1.85 13.32 -6.23
CA ASN A 5 2.70 13.58 -7.39
C ASN A 5 3.92 14.43 -7.05
N ASP A 6 3.73 15.40 -6.16
CA ASP A 6 4.79 16.32 -5.75
C ASP A 6 4.49 16.80 -4.33
N VAL A 7 5.38 16.50 -3.40
CA VAL A 7 5.22 16.86 -1.99
C VAL A 7 6.53 17.39 -1.43
N ASP A 8 6.42 18.26 -0.44
CA ASP A 8 7.51 18.58 0.48
C ASP A 8 7.80 17.34 1.34
N GLU A 9 8.83 16.58 0.98
CA GLU A 9 9.19 15.31 1.62
C GLU A 9 9.39 15.48 3.12
N GLN A 10 10.07 16.56 3.54
CA GLN A 10 10.35 16.80 4.96
C GLN A 10 9.06 17.00 5.76
N LYS A 11 8.13 17.81 5.27
CA LYS A 11 6.83 18.00 5.91
C LYS A 11 5.99 16.72 5.91
N CYS A 12 6.08 15.93 4.84
CA CYS A 12 5.39 14.65 4.78
C CYS A 12 5.94 13.67 5.83
N ILE A 13 7.25 13.62 6.01
CA ILE A 13 7.92 12.83 7.05
C ILE A 13 7.46 13.24 8.45
N GLU A 14 7.44 14.55 8.75
CA GLU A 14 6.99 15.09 10.04
C GLU A 14 5.54 14.67 10.33
N LYS A 15 4.66 14.79 9.34
CA LYS A 15 3.26 14.37 9.46
C LYS A 15 3.10 12.85 9.64
N LEU A 16 3.90 12.04 8.95
CA LEU A 16 3.87 10.59 9.14
C LEU A 16 4.38 10.19 10.52
N ALA A 17 5.42 10.87 11.04
CA ALA A 17 5.91 10.65 12.39
C ALA A 17 4.85 10.97 13.46
N GLU A 18 4.18 12.12 13.34
CA GLU A 18 3.07 12.51 14.21
C GLU A 18 1.93 11.47 14.17
N PHE A 19 1.57 11.02 12.97
CA PHE A 19 0.53 10.03 12.77
C PHE A 19 0.90 8.69 13.42
N ALA A 20 2.11 8.20 13.19
CA ALA A 20 2.58 6.93 13.74
C ALA A 20 2.58 6.91 15.26
N GLN A 21 2.98 8.02 15.92
CA GLN A 21 2.99 8.16 17.38
C GLN A 21 1.59 8.04 18.01
N SER A 22 0.55 8.39 17.28
CA SER A 22 -0.85 8.34 17.74
C SER A 22 -1.61 7.08 17.38
N HIS A 23 -0.99 6.16 16.65
CA HIS A 23 -1.62 4.94 16.16
C HIS A 23 -0.88 3.68 16.59
N GLN A 24 -1.65 2.63 16.85
CA GLN A 24 -1.11 1.34 17.27
C GLN A 24 -0.99 0.37 16.10
N GLN A 25 -0.15 -0.63 16.29
CA GLN A 25 -0.06 -1.79 15.40
C GLN A 25 -1.45 -2.43 15.21
N MET A 26 -1.72 -2.92 14.01
CA MET A 26 -2.99 -3.55 13.73
C MET A 26 -2.82 -4.95 13.12
N PRO A 27 -3.77 -5.88 13.38
CA PRO A 27 -3.73 -7.20 12.75
C PRO A 27 -3.76 -7.12 11.24
N ALA A 28 -2.93 -7.93 10.59
CA ALA A 28 -2.86 -8.11 9.16
C ALA A 28 -3.25 -9.53 8.78
N TYR A 29 -4.23 -9.68 7.91
CA TYR A 29 -4.65 -10.96 7.35
C TYR A 29 -4.59 -10.85 5.83
N ILE A 30 -3.74 -11.67 5.20
CA ILE A 30 -3.60 -11.71 3.76
C ILE A 30 -4.20 -13.04 3.28
N GLY A 31 -5.40 -12.98 2.72
CA GLY A 31 -6.23 -14.15 2.46
C GLY A 31 -6.43 -14.50 1.00
N SER A 32 -6.04 -13.63 0.08
CA SER A 32 -6.29 -13.79 -1.35
C SER A 32 -5.22 -13.15 -2.22
N VAL A 33 -5.24 -13.53 -3.49
CA VAL A 33 -4.48 -12.90 -4.57
C VAL A 33 -5.47 -12.15 -5.46
N GLY A 34 -5.09 -10.98 -5.92
CA GLY A 34 -5.82 -10.16 -6.88
C GLY A 34 -4.95 -9.75 -8.06
N MET A 35 -5.59 -9.18 -9.07
CA MET A 35 -4.92 -8.70 -10.28
C MET A 35 -5.50 -7.34 -10.68
N PHE A 36 -4.63 -6.41 -11.07
CA PHE A 36 -5.00 -5.23 -11.82
C PHE A 36 -4.73 -5.48 -13.30
N SER A 37 -5.77 -5.54 -14.10
CA SER A 37 -5.68 -5.89 -15.53
C SER A 37 -5.04 -4.78 -16.35
N ASP A 38 -5.26 -3.53 -15.97
CA ASP A 38 -4.75 -2.34 -16.65
C ASP A 38 -3.23 -2.16 -16.47
N THR A 39 -2.70 -2.54 -15.31
CA THR A 39 -1.27 -2.43 -15.00
C THR A 39 -0.53 -3.76 -15.02
N LYS A 40 -1.19 -4.87 -15.42
CA LYS A 40 -0.62 -6.23 -15.40
C LYS A 40 0.08 -6.54 -14.07
N THR A 41 -0.58 -6.20 -12.97
CA THR A 41 -0.04 -6.38 -11.61
C THR A 41 -0.75 -7.53 -10.91
N VAL A 42 0.02 -8.45 -10.32
CA VAL A 42 -0.48 -9.48 -9.40
C VAL A 42 -0.12 -9.08 -7.98
N PHE A 43 -1.06 -9.16 -7.06
CA PHE A 43 -0.85 -8.72 -5.69
C PHE A 43 -1.49 -9.65 -4.66
N ALA A 44 -0.90 -9.72 -3.48
CA ALA A 44 -1.53 -10.26 -2.28
C ALA A 44 -2.46 -9.21 -1.67
N SER A 45 -3.70 -9.61 -1.36
CA SER A 45 -4.71 -8.69 -0.84
C SER A 45 -4.89 -8.88 0.67
N PRO A 46 -4.49 -7.88 1.47
CA PRO A 46 -4.91 -7.82 2.87
C PRO A 46 -6.42 -7.69 2.98
N ILE A 47 -7.00 -8.34 4.00
CA ILE A 47 -8.42 -8.20 4.30
C ILE A 47 -8.67 -6.78 4.84
N MET A 48 -9.57 -6.06 4.19
CA MET A 48 -10.05 -4.76 4.66
C MET A 48 -10.99 -4.97 5.84
N ASN A 49 -10.46 -4.85 7.05
CA ASN A 49 -11.25 -4.83 8.29
C ASN A 49 -11.49 -3.40 8.77
N ASP A 50 -12.32 -3.24 9.81
CA ASP A 50 -12.67 -1.92 10.35
C ASP A 50 -11.44 -1.12 10.82
N SER A 51 -10.44 -1.79 11.37
CA SER A 51 -9.21 -1.15 11.83
C SER A 51 -8.41 -0.57 10.67
N MET A 52 -8.22 -1.35 9.60
CA MET A 52 -7.50 -0.88 8.41
C MET A 52 -8.28 0.22 7.67
N TYR A 53 -9.61 0.08 7.61
CA TYR A 53 -10.46 1.10 6.99
C TYR A 53 -10.40 2.43 7.75
N ARG A 54 -10.46 2.38 9.08
CA ARG A 54 -10.32 3.57 9.92
C ARG A 54 -8.94 4.20 9.78
N PHE A 55 -7.89 3.39 9.89
CA PHE A 55 -6.50 3.83 9.74
C PHE A 55 -6.26 4.56 8.41
N GLN A 56 -6.74 3.99 7.30
CA GLN A 56 -6.59 4.61 5.99
C GLN A 56 -7.34 5.95 5.88
N ARG A 57 -8.54 6.05 6.44
CA ARG A 57 -9.31 7.30 6.45
C ARG A 57 -8.64 8.38 7.29
N GLU A 58 -8.17 8.02 8.49
CA GLU A 58 -7.48 8.94 9.40
C GLU A 58 -6.17 9.41 8.80
N LEU A 59 -5.42 8.51 8.13
CA LEU A 59 -4.22 8.88 7.39
C LEU A 59 -4.51 9.87 6.26
N CYS A 60 -5.53 9.61 5.45
CA CYS A 60 -5.92 10.52 4.37
C CYS A 60 -6.33 11.90 4.90
N GLU A 61 -7.07 11.96 6.00
CA GLU A 61 -7.43 13.25 6.62
C GLU A 61 -6.22 13.97 7.21
N HIS A 62 -5.31 13.22 7.86
CA HIS A 62 -4.08 13.79 8.44
C HIS A 62 -3.15 14.39 7.38
N LEU A 63 -3.11 13.77 6.19
CA LEU A 63 -2.30 14.19 5.05
C LEU A 63 -3.05 15.06 4.03
N LYS A 64 -4.22 15.55 4.36
CA LYS A 64 -5.11 16.27 3.43
C LYS A 64 -4.47 17.51 2.78
N GLY A 65 -3.53 18.16 3.45
CA GLY A 65 -2.80 19.30 2.91
C GLY A 65 -1.85 18.98 1.75
N PHE A 66 -1.54 17.70 1.57
CA PHE A 66 -0.70 17.19 0.48
C PHE A 66 -1.50 16.61 -0.68
N ASP A 67 -2.83 16.49 -0.53
CA ASP A 67 -3.71 15.72 -1.43
C ASP A 67 -4.17 16.50 -2.67
N ALA A 68 -3.55 17.63 -3.01
CA ALA A 68 -3.96 18.43 -4.17
C ALA A 68 -3.91 17.66 -5.51
N ALA A 69 -3.22 16.52 -5.56
CA ALA A 69 -3.08 15.66 -6.73
C ALA A 69 -3.17 14.16 -6.43
N GLY A 70 -3.71 13.80 -5.26
CA GLY A 70 -3.84 12.38 -4.87
C GLY A 70 -4.63 11.58 -5.89
N TYR A 71 -4.10 10.41 -6.28
CA TYR A 71 -4.79 9.52 -7.21
C TYR A 71 -6.15 9.11 -6.64
N GLU A 72 -7.19 9.24 -7.45
CA GLU A 72 -8.57 8.95 -7.07
C GLU A 72 -8.76 7.55 -6.47
N TRP A 73 -7.98 6.57 -6.96
CA TRP A 73 -8.01 5.18 -6.52
C TRP A 73 -7.46 4.95 -5.10
N TYR A 74 -6.74 5.91 -4.50
CA TYR A 74 -6.22 5.83 -3.14
C TYR A 74 -7.12 6.52 -2.11
N ARG A 75 -8.25 7.10 -2.54
CA ARG A 75 -9.21 7.74 -1.63
C ARG A 75 -9.97 6.71 -0.80
N PRO A 76 -10.43 7.08 0.40
CA PRO A 76 -11.35 6.25 1.18
C PRO A 76 -12.53 5.76 0.33
N ASN A 77 -12.94 4.51 0.51
CA ASN A 77 -13.96 3.79 -0.25
C ASN A 77 -13.60 3.40 -1.70
N ARG A 78 -12.42 3.75 -2.19
CA ARG A 78 -11.93 3.33 -3.52
C ARG A 78 -10.62 2.55 -3.45
N TRP A 79 -9.87 2.75 -2.39
CA TRP A 79 -8.58 2.08 -2.23
C TRP A 79 -8.73 0.57 -2.07
N VAL A 80 -7.99 -0.16 -2.88
CA VAL A 80 -7.82 -1.62 -2.76
C VAL A 80 -6.48 -1.88 -2.08
N PRO A 81 -6.46 -2.41 -0.83
CA PRO A 81 -5.20 -2.74 -0.18
C PRO A 81 -4.50 -3.86 -0.94
N HIS A 82 -3.25 -3.65 -1.25
CA HIS A 82 -2.48 -4.61 -2.03
C HIS A 82 -1.00 -4.58 -1.69
N CYS A 83 -0.38 -5.75 -1.75
CA CYS A 83 1.06 -5.94 -1.71
C CYS A 83 1.47 -6.54 -3.04
N THR A 84 2.10 -5.76 -3.91
CA THR A 84 2.51 -6.21 -5.24
C THR A 84 3.47 -7.40 -5.14
N LEU A 85 3.15 -8.48 -5.81
CA LEU A 85 3.96 -9.69 -5.91
C LEU A 85 4.67 -9.78 -7.26
N ALA A 86 4.01 -9.32 -8.32
CA ALA A 86 4.59 -9.24 -9.65
C ALA A 86 4.00 -8.06 -10.43
N LEU A 87 4.84 -7.37 -11.14
CA LEU A 87 4.51 -6.29 -12.06
C LEU A 87 5.27 -6.55 -13.36
N THR A 88 4.56 -6.66 -14.47
CA THR A 88 5.20 -6.78 -15.77
C THR A 88 5.43 -5.41 -16.38
N LYS A 89 6.64 -5.20 -16.92
CA LYS A 89 6.93 -4.08 -17.81
C LYS A 89 6.55 -4.48 -19.23
N ASP A 90 6.29 -3.52 -20.06
CA ASP A 90 6.16 -3.68 -21.51
C ASP A 90 4.99 -4.55 -22.01
N ASP A 91 3.90 -4.67 -21.26
CA ASP A 91 2.70 -5.43 -21.63
C ASP A 91 2.97 -6.91 -22.02
N ASP A 92 4.03 -7.51 -21.49
CA ASP A 92 4.36 -8.92 -21.75
C ASP A 92 3.35 -9.86 -21.07
N GLU A 93 2.32 -10.21 -21.82
CA GLU A 93 1.25 -11.08 -21.34
C GLU A 93 1.76 -12.49 -20.97
N GLU A 94 2.75 -13.01 -21.65
CA GLU A 94 3.28 -14.34 -21.35
C GLU A 94 3.95 -14.37 -19.99
N VAL A 95 4.77 -13.35 -19.69
CA VAL A 95 5.40 -13.20 -18.37
C VAL A 95 4.34 -12.99 -17.29
N PHE A 96 3.32 -12.17 -17.56
CA PHE A 96 2.21 -11.95 -16.63
C PHE A 96 1.48 -13.26 -16.30
N TYR A 97 1.13 -14.06 -17.29
CA TYR A 97 0.45 -15.37 -17.07
C TYR A 97 1.33 -16.36 -16.32
N LYS A 98 2.61 -16.43 -16.63
CA LYS A 98 3.56 -17.30 -15.92
C LYS A 98 3.69 -16.90 -14.45
N ALA A 99 3.85 -15.61 -14.17
CA ALA A 99 3.92 -15.09 -12.81
C ALA A 99 2.61 -15.34 -12.04
N SER A 100 1.47 -15.08 -12.68
CA SER A 100 0.15 -15.32 -12.09
C SER A 100 -0.04 -16.79 -11.71
N ASN A 101 0.31 -17.71 -12.61
CA ASN A 101 0.20 -19.14 -12.37
C ASN A 101 1.10 -19.60 -11.22
N LEU A 102 2.35 -19.16 -11.19
CA LEU A 102 3.28 -19.44 -10.10
C LEU A 102 2.74 -18.96 -8.76
N ILE A 103 2.29 -17.71 -8.71
CA ILE A 103 1.76 -17.12 -7.48
C ILE A 103 0.53 -17.89 -6.99
N LEU A 104 -0.38 -18.26 -7.88
CA LEU A 104 -1.57 -19.05 -7.50
C LEU A 104 -1.22 -20.41 -6.89
N HIS A 105 -0.17 -21.05 -7.37
CA HIS A 105 0.28 -22.33 -6.83
C HIS A 105 1.01 -22.21 -5.49
N GLU A 106 1.80 -21.17 -5.33
CA GLU A 106 2.68 -20.99 -4.16
C GLU A 106 2.05 -20.17 -3.03
N PHE A 107 0.99 -19.40 -3.33
CA PHE A 107 0.39 -18.51 -2.36
C PHE A 107 -0.21 -19.26 -1.18
N LYS A 108 0.16 -18.85 0.02
CA LYS A 108 -0.42 -19.33 1.28
C LYS A 108 -1.00 -18.15 2.05
N LYS A 109 -2.15 -18.36 2.67
CA LYS A 109 -2.75 -17.37 3.58
C LYS A 109 -1.80 -17.05 4.72
N MET A 110 -1.70 -15.78 5.06
CA MET A 110 -0.76 -15.30 6.08
C MET A 110 -1.50 -14.44 7.11
N SER A 111 -1.00 -14.48 8.34
CA SER A 111 -1.43 -13.61 9.42
C SER A 111 -0.21 -12.93 10.02
N GLY A 112 -0.35 -11.69 10.43
CA GLY A 112 0.72 -10.90 11.02
C GLY A 112 0.19 -9.60 11.59
N LYS A 113 1.03 -8.59 11.59
CA LYS A 113 0.68 -7.22 12.01
C LYS A 113 1.27 -6.21 11.03
N PHE A 114 0.56 -5.12 10.83
CA PHE A 114 1.15 -3.89 10.32
C PHE A 114 1.82 -3.17 11.48
N VAL A 115 3.12 -3.06 11.44
CA VAL A 115 3.94 -2.54 12.54
C VAL A 115 4.52 -1.15 12.27
N SER A 116 4.50 -0.73 11.03
CA SER A 116 5.06 0.56 10.61
C SER A 116 4.29 1.16 9.44
N ILE A 117 4.52 2.45 9.23
CA ILE A 117 4.06 3.19 8.06
C ILE A 117 5.26 3.87 7.40
N GLY A 118 5.34 3.85 6.07
CA GLY A 118 6.46 4.40 5.33
C GLY A 118 6.05 5.36 4.22
N LEU A 119 6.98 6.25 3.88
CA LEU A 119 6.99 7.06 2.67
C LEU A 119 7.96 6.45 1.68
N VAL A 120 7.49 6.15 0.49
CA VAL A 120 8.30 5.61 -0.59
C VAL A 120 8.19 6.48 -1.84
N LYS A 121 9.27 6.56 -2.59
CA LYS A 121 9.28 7.13 -3.93
C LYS A 121 9.05 6.01 -4.94
N ILE A 122 8.07 6.21 -5.81
CA ILE A 122 7.78 5.25 -6.88
C ILE A 122 8.83 5.41 -7.98
N SER A 123 9.88 4.63 -7.87
CA SER A 123 10.98 4.50 -8.83
C SER A 123 11.27 3.02 -9.05
N PHE A 124 12.19 2.67 -9.94
CA PHE A 124 12.65 1.29 -10.11
C PHE A 124 14.17 1.22 -9.90
N PRO A 125 14.61 0.62 -8.79
CA PRO A 125 13.80 0.04 -7.70
C PRO A 125 13.05 1.12 -6.90
N VAL A 126 12.03 0.70 -6.14
CA VAL A 126 11.31 1.57 -5.20
C VAL A 126 12.29 2.05 -4.13
N GLU A 127 12.29 3.33 -3.86
CA GLU A 127 13.15 3.96 -2.84
C GLU A 127 12.34 4.23 -1.56
N GLU A 128 12.79 3.66 -0.44
CA GLU A 128 12.24 3.98 0.88
C GLU A 128 12.84 5.30 1.37
N ILE A 129 11.99 6.31 1.56
CA ILE A 129 12.39 7.64 2.04
C ILE A 129 12.37 7.69 3.57
N TYR A 130 11.33 7.12 4.19
CA TYR A 130 11.14 7.16 5.62
C TYR A 130 10.22 6.06 6.11
N THR A 131 10.48 5.54 7.30
CA THR A 131 9.59 4.59 7.97
C THR A 131 9.44 4.95 9.44
N ALA A 132 8.21 4.94 9.95
CA ALA A 132 7.88 5.18 11.34
C ALA A 132 7.17 3.94 11.94
N GLU A 133 7.63 3.52 13.12
CA GLU A 133 7.01 2.44 13.87
C GLU A 133 5.69 2.89 14.49
N LEU A 134 4.68 2.03 14.43
CA LEU A 134 3.41 2.21 15.14
C LEU A 134 3.55 1.75 16.59
N GLY A 135 2.77 2.34 17.49
CA GLY A 135 2.72 1.95 18.89
C GLY A 135 2.34 0.47 19.10
N ASN A 136 2.82 -0.11 20.17
CA ASN A 136 2.52 -1.51 20.56
C ASN A 136 1.15 -1.65 21.20
#